data_a434269f2571a406efbb16a6e3a99da4
#
_entry.id   a434269f2571a406efbb16a6e3a99da4
#
_cell.length_a   1.000
_cell.length_b   1.000
_cell.length_c   1.000
_cell.angle_alpha   90.00
_cell.angle_beta   90.00
_cell.angle_gamma   90.00
#
_symmetry.space_group_name_H-M   'P 1'
#
loop_
_entity.id
_entity.type
_entity.pdbx_description
1 polymer ?
#
loop_
_entity_poly.entity_id
_entity_poly.type
_entity_poly.pdbx_seq_one_letter_code
_entity_poly.pdbx_strand_id
1 'polypeptide(L)'
;VNKLYKEDRVKFITQGNFLIDKARDLYRLPVEAPIKYFPNPVDIDPEFDVETYPKKDSIIFIGRIESVKRGWLFCEIAKRMPEYQFYMLGQTFREKSRNESIMNKYHTGIPNLHFTGHVEGKEKFNYIRDAKIMVNTSIHEALPITFLEALAYGTLLVSCQNPENLTEKFGIYTGTVLGDGFDSIDLFVNAIRTLMTDEDKRKKLSVEGHSYV
;
A
#
# COMPACT_ATOMS: atom_id res chain seq x y z
N VAL A 1 15.09 -27.26 -1.49
CA VAL A 1 15.78 -26.01 -1.12
C VAL A 1 16.94 -26.37 -0.17
N ASN A 2 16.72 -27.05 0.94
CA ASN A 2 17.73 -27.33 1.96
C ASN A 2 18.95 -28.11 1.41
N LYS A 3 18.74 -29.08 0.49
CA LYS A 3 19.82 -29.77 -0.21
C LYS A 3 20.71 -28.83 -1.00
N LEU A 4 20.09 -27.93 -1.79
CA LEU A 4 20.82 -26.94 -2.60
C LEU A 4 21.58 -25.92 -1.74
N TYR A 5 21.04 -25.57 -0.57
CA TYR A 5 21.72 -24.72 0.40
C TYR A 5 22.99 -25.39 0.93
N LYS A 6 22.91 -26.67 1.34
CA LYS A 6 24.06 -27.42 1.81
C LYS A 6 25.18 -27.61 0.75
N GLU A 7 24.80 -27.57 -0.52
CA GLU A 7 25.70 -27.62 -1.67
C GLU A 7 26.20 -26.23 -2.11
N ASP A 8 25.91 -25.17 -1.34
CA ASP A 8 26.21 -23.75 -1.67
C ASP A 8 25.71 -23.30 -3.06
N ARG A 9 24.60 -23.87 -3.51
CA ARG A 9 24.00 -23.60 -4.83
C ARG A 9 22.85 -22.60 -4.77
N VAL A 10 22.49 -22.12 -3.58
CA VAL A 10 21.41 -21.15 -3.37
C VAL A 10 21.78 -20.20 -2.26
N LYS A 11 21.48 -18.93 -2.46
CA LYS A 11 21.56 -17.86 -1.45
C LYS A 11 20.17 -17.31 -1.20
N PHE A 12 19.91 -16.92 0.05
CA PHE A 12 18.62 -16.37 0.42
C PHE A 12 18.70 -14.85 0.55
N ILE A 13 17.72 -14.21 -0.04
CA ILE A 13 17.46 -12.77 0.12
C ILE A 13 16.02 -12.58 0.57
N THR A 14 15.77 -11.52 1.30
CA THR A 14 14.41 -11.12 1.73
C THR A 14 14.18 -9.63 1.52
N GLN A 15 12.97 -9.28 1.14
CA GLN A 15 12.55 -7.88 0.94
C GLN A 15 12.26 -7.15 2.24
N GLY A 16 12.09 -7.88 3.35
CA GLY A 16 11.80 -7.32 4.66
C GLY A 16 12.38 -8.18 5.78
N ASN A 17 12.89 -7.55 6.83
CA ASN A 17 13.47 -8.24 7.97
C ASN A 17 12.44 -9.14 8.69
N PHE A 18 11.18 -8.72 8.74
CA PHE A 18 10.06 -9.49 9.32
C PHE A 18 9.77 -10.81 8.59
N LEU A 19 10.33 -11.02 7.39
CA LEU A 19 10.17 -12.25 6.61
C LEU A 19 11.27 -13.28 6.91
N ILE A 20 12.34 -12.91 7.64
CA ILE A 20 13.51 -13.77 7.86
C ILE A 20 13.12 -15.06 8.59
N ASP A 21 12.44 -14.94 9.73
CA ASP A 21 12.05 -16.10 10.53
C ASP A 21 11.03 -16.96 9.80
N LYS A 22 10.08 -16.32 9.12
CA LYS A 22 9.11 -17.03 8.28
C LYS A 22 9.78 -17.81 7.14
N ALA A 23 10.83 -17.27 6.54
CA ALA A 23 11.59 -17.94 5.50
C ALA A 23 12.39 -19.13 6.07
N ARG A 24 12.97 -18.97 7.27
CA ARG A 24 13.65 -20.07 7.97
C ARG A 24 12.71 -21.24 8.24
N ASP A 25 11.55 -20.96 8.79
CA ASP A 25 10.53 -21.97 9.08
C ASP A 25 10.03 -22.65 7.82
N LEU A 26 9.62 -21.87 6.80
CA LEU A 26 9.08 -22.37 5.54
C LEU A 26 10.06 -23.28 4.79
N TYR A 27 11.32 -22.87 4.73
CA TYR A 27 12.35 -23.60 4.01
C TYR A 27 13.15 -24.54 4.92
N ARG A 28 12.83 -24.62 6.22
CA ARG A 28 13.51 -25.43 7.24
C ARG A 28 15.04 -25.18 7.22
N LEU A 29 15.40 -23.91 7.22
CA LEU A 29 16.80 -23.52 7.21
C LEU A 29 17.38 -23.54 8.63
N PRO A 30 18.68 -23.84 8.78
CA PRO A 30 19.37 -23.67 10.06
C PRO A 30 19.32 -22.19 10.51
N VAL A 31 19.37 -21.97 11.83
CA VAL A 31 19.30 -20.62 12.41
C VAL A 31 20.44 -19.72 11.91
N GLU A 32 21.62 -20.33 11.70
CA GLU A 32 22.82 -19.68 11.18
C GLU A 32 22.81 -19.43 9.67
N ALA A 33 21.81 -19.93 8.94
CA ALA A 33 21.72 -19.70 7.49
C ALA A 33 21.63 -18.20 7.18
N PRO A 34 22.56 -17.65 6.40
CA PRO A 34 22.53 -16.23 6.06
C PRO A 34 21.37 -15.93 5.13
N ILE A 35 20.46 -15.05 5.59
CA ILE A 35 19.39 -14.47 4.78
C ILE A 35 19.67 -12.97 4.67
N LYS A 36 19.97 -12.51 3.47
CA LYS A 36 20.35 -11.12 3.23
C LYS A 36 19.11 -10.24 3.05
N TYR A 37 19.04 -9.17 3.79
CA TYR A 37 18.02 -8.14 3.51
C TYR A 37 18.37 -7.42 2.21
N PHE A 38 17.42 -7.34 1.32
CA PHE A 38 17.51 -6.65 0.04
C PHE A 38 16.16 -6.03 -0.28
N PRO A 39 15.96 -4.75 0.07
CA PRO A 39 14.70 -4.06 -0.15
C PRO A 39 14.37 -3.94 -1.65
N ASN A 40 13.09 -3.76 -1.96
CA ASN A 40 12.65 -3.46 -3.30
C ASN A 40 13.24 -2.10 -3.74
N PRO A 41 13.82 -1.98 -4.94
CA PRO A 41 14.23 -0.68 -5.46
C PRO A 41 13.02 0.17 -5.83
N VAL A 42 13.16 1.48 -5.67
CA VAL A 42 12.18 2.49 -6.07
C VAL A 42 12.88 3.57 -6.87
N ASP A 43 12.27 3.99 -7.95
CA ASP A 43 12.71 5.15 -8.70
C ASP A 43 12.28 6.42 -7.96
N ILE A 44 13.26 7.25 -7.62
CA ILE A 44 13.05 8.54 -6.96
C ILE A 44 13.36 9.63 -7.98
N ASP A 45 12.43 10.57 -8.16
CA ASP A 45 12.68 11.78 -8.94
C ASP A 45 13.58 12.73 -8.12
N PRO A 46 14.83 12.93 -8.48
CA PRO A 46 15.76 13.75 -7.70
C PRO A 46 15.40 15.25 -7.69
N GLU A 47 14.52 15.68 -8.60
CA GLU A 47 14.04 17.07 -8.68
C GLU A 47 12.72 17.28 -7.93
N PHE A 48 12.14 16.23 -7.35
CA PHE A 48 10.89 16.32 -6.62
C PHE A 48 11.10 16.93 -5.23
N ASP A 49 10.51 18.09 -5.01
CA ASP A 49 10.52 18.76 -3.71
C ASP A 49 9.24 18.44 -2.92
N VAL A 50 9.38 17.54 -1.95
CA VAL A 50 8.30 17.06 -1.10
C VAL A 50 7.71 18.15 -0.19
N GLU A 51 8.51 19.17 0.16
CA GLU A 51 8.09 20.23 1.09
C GLU A 51 7.17 21.26 0.40
N THR A 52 7.46 21.56 -0.86
CA THR A 52 6.77 22.63 -1.59
C THR A 52 5.71 22.10 -2.58
N TYR A 53 5.72 20.79 -2.90
CA TYR A 53 4.78 20.24 -3.87
C TYR A 53 3.32 20.32 -3.39
N PRO A 54 2.41 20.97 -4.15
CA PRO A 54 1.01 21.15 -3.75
C PRO A 54 0.21 19.87 -3.96
N LYS A 55 0.03 19.08 -2.91
CA LYS A 55 -0.79 17.86 -2.96
C LYS A 55 -2.28 18.20 -3.04
N LYS A 56 -3.02 17.37 -3.77
CA LYS A 56 -4.48 17.46 -3.90
C LYS A 56 -5.18 16.76 -2.74
N ASP A 57 -6.42 17.14 -2.46
CA ASP A 57 -7.30 16.46 -1.51
C ASP A 57 -7.82 15.15 -2.11
N SER A 58 -6.87 14.27 -2.42
CA SER A 58 -7.14 12.98 -3.04
C SER A 58 -6.51 11.83 -2.28
N ILE A 59 -7.20 10.70 -2.37
CA ILE A 59 -6.84 9.43 -1.72
C ILE A 59 -6.76 8.36 -2.81
N ILE A 60 -5.70 7.57 -2.80
CA ILE A 60 -5.49 6.55 -3.84
C ILE A 60 -5.44 5.14 -3.25
N PHE A 61 -5.86 4.19 -4.07
CA PHE A 61 -5.61 2.77 -3.93
C PHE A 61 -4.85 2.30 -5.16
N ILE A 62 -3.77 1.53 -4.97
CA ILE A 62 -3.00 0.95 -6.07
C ILE A 62 -2.90 -0.55 -5.87
N GLY A 63 -3.42 -1.30 -6.83
CA GLY A 63 -3.32 -2.75 -6.77
C GLY A 63 -4.21 -3.47 -7.77
N ARG A 64 -3.94 -4.77 -7.94
CA ARG A 64 -4.82 -5.64 -8.72
C ARG A 64 -6.20 -5.71 -8.07
N ILE A 65 -7.24 -5.67 -8.88
CA ILE A 65 -8.61 -5.85 -8.40
C ILE A 65 -8.85 -7.36 -8.21
N GLU A 66 -8.44 -7.85 -7.05
CA GLU A 66 -8.56 -9.24 -6.62
C GLU A 66 -9.06 -9.30 -5.17
N SER A 67 -9.68 -10.41 -4.78
CA SER A 67 -10.26 -10.60 -3.44
C SER A 67 -9.25 -10.34 -2.32
N VAL A 68 -7.99 -10.74 -2.51
CA VAL A 68 -6.92 -10.52 -1.51
C VAL A 68 -6.64 -9.04 -1.25
N LYS A 69 -6.97 -8.15 -2.19
CA LYS A 69 -6.76 -6.70 -2.08
C LYS A 69 -7.98 -5.96 -1.46
N ARG A 70 -9.13 -6.64 -1.37
CA ARG A 70 -10.36 -6.10 -0.77
C ARG A 70 -10.73 -4.69 -1.25
N GLY A 71 -10.63 -4.45 -2.58
CA GLY A 71 -10.96 -3.15 -3.19
C GLY A 71 -12.35 -2.62 -2.84
N TRP A 72 -13.29 -3.51 -2.48
CA TRP A 72 -14.63 -3.11 -2.00
C TRP A 72 -14.60 -2.25 -0.74
N LEU A 73 -13.62 -2.46 0.17
CA LEU A 73 -13.47 -1.61 1.35
C LEU A 73 -13.11 -0.17 0.95
N PHE A 74 -12.25 -0.01 -0.05
CA PHE A 74 -11.93 1.32 -0.56
C PHE A 74 -13.15 2.03 -1.15
N CYS A 75 -14.04 1.29 -1.83
CA CYS A 75 -15.31 1.83 -2.32
C CYS A 75 -16.21 2.29 -1.16
N GLU A 76 -16.34 1.47 -0.11
CA GLU A 76 -17.18 1.83 1.05
C GLU A 76 -16.58 2.98 1.87
N ILE A 77 -15.25 3.11 1.94
CA ILE A 77 -14.58 4.26 2.53
C ILE A 77 -14.92 5.53 1.73
N ALA A 78 -14.78 5.48 0.38
CA ALA A 78 -15.11 6.61 -0.49
C ALA A 78 -16.56 7.10 -0.31
N LYS A 79 -17.49 6.17 -0.20
CA LYS A 79 -18.91 6.45 0.07
C LYS A 79 -19.15 7.26 1.34
N ARG A 80 -18.33 7.03 2.39
CA ARG A 80 -18.45 7.70 3.68
C ARG A 80 -17.69 9.03 3.77
N MET A 81 -16.96 9.38 2.72
CA MET A 81 -16.10 10.56 2.66
C MET A 81 -16.30 11.34 1.34
N PRO A 82 -17.52 11.83 1.07
CA PRO A 82 -17.84 12.50 -0.20
C PRO A 82 -17.09 13.83 -0.40
N GLU A 83 -16.49 14.35 0.65
CA GLU A 83 -15.69 15.56 0.64
C GLU A 83 -14.32 15.43 -0.05
N TYR A 84 -13.83 14.18 -0.25
CA TYR A 84 -12.52 13.91 -0.87
C TYR A 84 -12.66 13.14 -2.17
N GLN A 85 -11.65 13.24 -3.05
CA GLN A 85 -11.58 12.48 -4.29
C GLN A 85 -10.81 11.18 -4.11
N PHE A 86 -11.39 10.08 -4.56
CA PHE A 86 -10.81 8.74 -4.45
C PHE A 86 -10.46 8.19 -5.83
N TYR A 87 -9.25 7.68 -6.00
CA TYR A 87 -8.80 7.07 -7.25
C TYR A 87 -8.35 5.63 -7.01
N MET A 88 -8.97 4.69 -7.71
CA MET A 88 -8.59 3.28 -7.70
C MET A 88 -7.80 2.95 -8.96
N LEU A 89 -6.49 2.75 -8.78
CA LEU A 89 -5.54 2.43 -9.85
C LEU A 89 -5.34 0.91 -9.89
N GLY A 90 -5.76 0.29 -10.97
CA GLY A 90 -5.62 -1.14 -11.19
C GLY A 90 -6.72 -1.75 -12.01
N GLN A 91 -6.52 -3.00 -12.35
CA GLN A 91 -7.46 -3.79 -13.12
C GLN A 91 -7.56 -5.22 -12.59
N THR A 92 -8.59 -5.93 -13.01
CA THR A 92 -8.72 -7.36 -12.77
C THR A 92 -7.71 -8.11 -13.63
N PHE A 93 -6.98 -9.06 -13.03
CA PHE A 93 -6.00 -9.87 -13.73
C PHE A 93 -6.39 -11.36 -13.74
N ARG A 94 -6.74 -11.88 -12.58
CA ARG A 94 -7.21 -13.26 -12.43
C ARG A 94 -8.71 -13.28 -12.12
N GLU A 95 -9.39 -14.38 -12.47
CA GLU A 95 -10.83 -14.55 -12.22
C GLU A 95 -11.64 -13.29 -12.63
N LYS A 96 -11.33 -12.75 -13.80
CA LYS A 96 -11.80 -11.43 -14.26
C LYS A 96 -13.30 -11.24 -14.04
N SER A 97 -14.15 -12.12 -14.55
CA SER A 97 -15.61 -12.00 -14.45
C SER A 97 -16.11 -11.97 -13.01
N ARG A 98 -15.49 -12.75 -12.10
CA ARG A 98 -15.85 -12.79 -10.68
C ARG A 98 -15.46 -11.49 -9.99
N ASN A 99 -14.23 -11.04 -10.19
CA ASN A 99 -13.72 -9.82 -9.55
C ASN A 99 -14.44 -8.57 -10.08
N GLU A 100 -14.73 -8.49 -11.37
CA GLU A 100 -15.54 -7.42 -11.95
C GLU A 100 -16.96 -7.41 -11.39
N SER A 101 -17.60 -8.57 -11.26
CA SER A 101 -18.93 -8.69 -10.65
C SER A 101 -18.95 -8.20 -9.20
N ILE A 102 -17.94 -8.58 -8.41
CA ILE A 102 -17.80 -8.10 -7.02
C ILE A 102 -17.63 -6.58 -7.02
N MET A 103 -16.71 -6.05 -7.81
CA MET A 103 -16.43 -4.62 -7.83
C MET A 103 -17.62 -3.81 -8.32
N ASN A 104 -18.32 -4.26 -9.36
CA ASN A 104 -19.52 -3.60 -9.87
C ASN A 104 -20.62 -3.44 -8.80
N LYS A 105 -20.71 -4.40 -7.88
CA LYS A 105 -21.64 -4.30 -6.75
C LYS A 105 -21.32 -3.14 -5.80
N TYR A 106 -20.03 -2.84 -5.59
CA TYR A 106 -19.62 -1.88 -4.56
C TYR A 106 -19.32 -0.48 -5.11
N HIS A 107 -18.90 -0.32 -6.37
CA HIS A 107 -18.47 0.97 -6.89
C HIS A 107 -19.60 1.82 -7.51
N THR A 108 -20.74 1.21 -7.83
CA THR A 108 -21.82 1.92 -8.53
C THR A 108 -22.41 3.04 -7.67
N GLY A 109 -22.55 4.21 -8.27
CA GLY A 109 -23.21 5.36 -7.62
C GLY A 109 -22.37 6.10 -6.58
N ILE A 110 -21.04 6.00 -6.64
CA ILE A 110 -20.11 6.74 -5.77
C ILE A 110 -19.47 7.87 -6.61
N PRO A 111 -19.98 9.11 -6.54
CA PRO A 111 -19.60 10.17 -7.46
C PRO A 111 -18.15 10.67 -7.29
N ASN A 112 -17.57 10.48 -6.10
CA ASN A 112 -16.21 10.87 -5.77
C ASN A 112 -15.18 9.73 -5.91
N LEU A 113 -15.56 8.58 -6.49
CA LEU A 113 -14.69 7.43 -6.72
C LEU A 113 -14.45 7.24 -8.22
N HIS A 114 -13.18 7.28 -8.61
CA HIS A 114 -12.74 7.19 -10.00
C HIS A 114 -11.91 5.92 -10.22
N PHE A 115 -12.34 5.09 -11.16
CA PHE A 115 -11.59 3.92 -11.62
C PHE A 115 -10.74 4.32 -12.83
N THR A 116 -9.42 4.25 -12.68
CA THR A 116 -8.50 4.61 -13.76
C THR A 116 -8.18 3.44 -14.69
N GLY A 117 -8.48 2.21 -14.24
CA GLY A 117 -7.95 1.03 -14.89
C GLY A 117 -6.48 0.82 -14.57
N HIS A 118 -5.78 0.08 -15.43
CA HIS A 118 -4.34 -0.10 -15.30
C HIS A 118 -3.61 1.17 -15.73
N VAL A 119 -2.77 1.68 -14.87
CA VAL A 119 -1.88 2.82 -15.14
C VAL A 119 -0.45 2.45 -14.77
N GLU A 120 0.52 2.94 -15.53
CA GLU A 120 1.93 2.68 -15.33
C GLU A 120 2.79 3.91 -15.65
N GLY A 121 4.10 3.81 -15.38
CA GLY A 121 5.06 4.87 -15.69
C GLY A 121 4.65 6.23 -15.11
N LYS A 122 4.82 7.27 -15.90
CA LYS A 122 4.59 8.66 -15.49
C LYS A 122 3.15 8.92 -15.01
N GLU A 123 2.17 8.27 -15.61
CA GLU A 123 0.76 8.46 -15.22
C GLU A 123 0.52 7.94 -13.80
N LYS A 124 1.01 6.73 -13.47
CA LYS A 124 0.93 6.18 -12.11
C LYS A 124 1.59 7.11 -11.11
N PHE A 125 2.79 7.60 -11.41
CA PHE A 125 3.51 8.50 -10.52
C PHE A 125 2.82 9.84 -10.32
N ASN A 126 2.12 10.37 -11.33
CA ASN A 126 1.31 11.57 -11.17
C ASN A 126 0.20 11.38 -10.13
N TYR A 127 -0.51 10.25 -10.15
CA TYR A 127 -1.51 9.96 -9.11
C TYR A 127 -0.89 9.83 -7.72
N ILE A 128 0.26 9.15 -7.61
CA ILE A 128 0.96 9.00 -6.31
C ILE A 128 1.41 10.36 -5.79
N ARG A 129 2.08 11.14 -6.62
CA ARG A 129 2.61 12.46 -6.28
C ARG A 129 1.53 13.44 -5.84
N ASP A 130 0.40 13.43 -6.55
CA ASP A 130 -0.69 14.36 -6.28
C ASP A 130 -1.51 13.99 -5.04
N ALA A 131 -1.57 12.71 -4.66
CA ALA A 131 -2.37 12.26 -3.54
C ALA A 131 -1.73 12.58 -2.17
N LYS A 132 -2.57 12.87 -1.18
CA LYS A 132 -2.16 12.99 0.22
C LYS A 132 -2.00 11.64 0.91
N ILE A 133 -2.85 10.67 0.56
CA ILE A 133 -2.93 9.38 1.25
C ILE A 133 -3.05 8.25 0.23
N MET A 134 -2.30 7.17 0.48
CA MET A 134 -2.51 5.86 -0.13
C MET A 134 -3.17 4.93 0.89
N VAL A 135 -4.30 4.33 0.50
CA VAL A 135 -5.00 3.33 1.30
C VAL A 135 -4.67 1.93 0.79
N ASN A 136 -4.31 1.03 1.70
CA ASN A 136 -4.15 -0.39 1.41
C ASN A 136 -5.06 -1.21 2.33
N THR A 137 -5.95 -1.98 1.71
CA THR A 137 -6.94 -2.84 2.38
C THR A 137 -6.64 -4.32 2.26
N SER A 138 -5.44 -4.69 1.82
CA SER A 138 -5.04 -6.07 1.53
C SER A 138 -5.12 -6.98 2.76
N ILE A 139 -5.46 -8.25 2.52
CA ILE A 139 -5.41 -9.29 3.57
C ILE A 139 -3.96 -9.59 3.96
N HIS A 140 -3.07 -9.57 2.97
CA HIS A 140 -1.65 -9.89 3.17
C HIS A 140 -0.78 -9.13 2.18
N GLU A 141 0.34 -8.64 2.70
CA GLU A 141 1.42 -8.05 1.91
C GLU A 141 2.79 -8.57 2.41
N ALA A 142 3.75 -8.63 1.50
CA ALA A 142 5.16 -8.69 1.85
C ALA A 142 5.65 -7.24 2.12
N LEU A 143 6.56 -6.72 1.30
CA LEU A 143 6.88 -5.28 1.29
C LEU A 143 6.37 -4.70 -0.04
N PRO A 144 5.19 -4.04 -0.07
CA PRO A 144 4.65 -3.50 -1.31
C PRO A 144 5.57 -2.42 -1.88
N ILE A 145 5.95 -2.56 -3.14
CA ILE A 145 6.70 -1.50 -3.86
C ILE A 145 5.90 -0.19 -3.83
N THR A 146 4.57 -0.28 -3.94
CA THR A 146 3.68 0.89 -3.90
C THR A 146 3.77 1.69 -2.60
N PHE A 147 4.13 1.06 -1.47
CA PHE A 147 4.38 1.80 -0.22
C PHE A 147 5.64 2.67 -0.34
N LEU A 148 6.71 2.09 -0.87
CA LEU A 148 7.95 2.84 -1.07
C LEU A 148 7.77 3.94 -2.13
N GLU A 149 7.06 3.63 -3.22
CA GLU A 149 6.69 4.64 -4.23
C GLU A 149 5.85 5.77 -3.63
N ALA A 150 4.89 5.47 -2.75
CA ALA A 150 4.11 6.48 -2.06
C ALA A 150 4.99 7.38 -1.19
N LEU A 151 5.86 6.77 -0.39
CA LEU A 151 6.79 7.51 0.48
C LEU A 151 7.77 8.36 -0.33
N ALA A 152 8.29 7.87 -1.46
CA ALA A 152 9.16 8.63 -2.36
C ALA A 152 8.54 9.96 -2.83
N TYR A 153 7.22 10.04 -2.87
CA TYR A 153 6.49 11.26 -3.21
C TYR A 153 5.78 11.87 -1.99
N GLY A 154 6.13 11.50 -0.77
CA GLY A 154 5.55 12.04 0.46
C GLY A 154 4.04 11.75 0.61
N THR A 155 3.53 10.70 -0.02
CA THR A 155 2.15 10.24 0.12
C THR A 155 2.05 9.29 1.30
N LEU A 156 1.22 9.63 2.29
CA LEU A 156 1.13 8.91 3.55
C LEU A 156 0.37 7.60 3.41
N LEU A 157 0.61 6.67 4.33
CA LEU A 157 0.01 5.34 4.30
C LEU A 157 -1.15 5.23 5.31
N VAL A 158 -2.28 4.68 4.86
CA VAL A 158 -3.34 4.16 5.74
C VAL A 158 -3.58 2.72 5.36
N SER A 159 -3.27 1.80 6.27
CA SER A 159 -3.30 0.38 5.92
C SER A 159 -3.57 -0.51 7.12
N CYS A 160 -4.16 -1.68 6.87
CA CYS A 160 -4.24 -2.79 7.82
C CYS A 160 -3.05 -3.77 7.70
N GLN A 161 -2.01 -3.38 6.96
CA GLN A 161 -0.73 -4.07 6.86
C GLN A 161 0.38 -3.12 7.30
N ASN A 162 1.37 -3.62 8.04
CA ASN A 162 2.44 -2.79 8.61
C ASN A 162 3.83 -3.40 8.38
N PRO A 163 4.21 -3.71 7.11
CA PRO A 163 5.52 -4.26 6.81
C PRO A 163 6.62 -3.26 7.19
N GLU A 164 7.70 -3.73 7.83
CA GLU A 164 8.82 -2.91 8.33
C GLU A 164 8.37 -1.70 9.20
N ASN A 165 7.18 -1.78 9.78
CA ASN A 165 6.51 -0.70 10.52
C ASN A 165 6.28 0.58 9.70
N LEU A 166 6.28 0.50 8.36
CA LEU A 166 6.17 1.68 7.50
C LEU A 166 4.85 2.42 7.66
N THR A 167 3.75 1.66 7.78
CA THR A 167 2.43 2.27 7.92
C THR A 167 2.29 3.04 9.24
N GLU A 168 2.86 2.52 10.33
CA GLU A 168 2.83 3.17 11.63
C GLU A 168 3.78 4.37 11.69
N LYS A 169 4.95 4.26 11.04
CA LYS A 169 5.93 5.36 10.99
C LYS A 169 5.48 6.52 10.12
N PHE A 170 4.88 6.24 8.96
CA PHE A 170 4.61 7.25 7.93
C PHE A 170 3.13 7.33 7.56
N GLY A 171 2.27 7.09 8.53
CA GLY A 171 0.84 7.12 8.36
C GLY A 171 0.06 6.62 9.56
N ILE A 172 -1.00 5.84 9.32
CA ILE A 172 -1.80 5.22 10.38
C ILE A 172 -2.06 3.75 10.05
N TYR A 173 -1.56 2.87 10.91
CA TYR A 173 -1.88 1.45 10.90
C TYR A 173 -3.21 1.22 11.61
N THR A 174 -4.19 0.68 10.90
CA THR A 174 -5.55 0.45 11.42
C THR A 174 -5.70 -0.84 12.23
N GLY A 175 -4.61 -1.60 12.38
CA GLY A 175 -4.66 -2.94 12.97
C GLY A 175 -5.04 -4.01 11.94
N THR A 176 -4.89 -5.26 12.33
CA THR A 176 -5.23 -6.40 11.47
C THR A 176 -6.74 -6.46 11.24
N VAL A 177 -7.13 -6.51 9.97
CA VAL A 177 -8.53 -6.60 9.56
C VAL A 177 -8.82 -8.02 9.06
N LEU A 178 -9.75 -8.69 9.70
CA LEU A 178 -10.16 -10.07 9.39
C LEU A 178 -11.37 -10.11 8.43
N GLY A 179 -11.63 -11.27 7.88
CA GLY A 179 -12.79 -11.52 7.03
C GLY A 179 -12.87 -10.60 5.81
N ASP A 180 -14.07 -10.13 5.51
CA ASP A 180 -14.34 -9.18 4.42
C ASP A 180 -13.98 -7.73 4.77
N GLY A 181 -13.81 -7.42 6.06
CA GLY A 181 -13.32 -6.16 6.58
C GLY A 181 -14.36 -5.06 6.78
N PHE A 182 -15.66 -5.31 6.54
CA PHE A 182 -16.68 -4.27 6.64
C PHE A 182 -16.80 -3.68 8.05
N ASP A 183 -16.60 -4.48 9.09
CA ASP A 183 -16.62 -4.02 10.48
C ASP A 183 -15.49 -3.05 10.82
N SER A 184 -14.48 -2.97 9.97
CA SER A 184 -13.29 -2.14 10.17
C SER A 184 -13.27 -0.85 9.36
N ILE A 185 -14.32 -0.55 8.59
CA ILE A 185 -14.37 0.63 7.71
C ILE A 185 -14.18 1.91 8.50
N ASP A 186 -14.78 2.03 9.69
CA ASP A 186 -14.67 3.22 10.53
C ASP A 186 -13.23 3.49 10.99
N LEU A 187 -12.41 2.45 11.14
CA LEU A 187 -10.99 2.61 11.47
C LEU A 187 -10.24 3.32 10.33
N PHE A 188 -10.51 2.93 9.09
CA PHE A 188 -9.92 3.59 7.92
C PHE A 188 -10.44 5.03 7.76
N VAL A 189 -11.75 5.25 7.89
CA VAL A 189 -12.36 6.58 7.78
C VAL A 189 -11.75 7.52 8.82
N ASN A 190 -11.64 7.11 10.07
CA ASN A 190 -11.06 7.91 11.14
C ASN A 190 -9.56 8.18 10.91
N ALA A 191 -8.80 7.18 10.46
CA ALA A 191 -7.39 7.33 10.12
C ALA A 191 -7.18 8.35 8.99
N ILE A 192 -7.94 8.24 7.91
CA ILE A 192 -7.89 9.18 6.79
C ILE A 192 -8.25 10.58 7.27
N ARG A 193 -9.36 10.74 8.01
CA ARG A 193 -9.81 12.03 8.52
C ARG A 193 -8.74 12.69 9.39
N THR A 194 -8.13 11.95 10.28
CA THR A 194 -7.03 12.43 11.13
C THR A 194 -5.88 13.01 10.29
N LEU A 195 -5.45 12.29 9.25
CA LEU A 195 -4.35 12.76 8.40
C LEU A 195 -4.79 13.90 7.46
N MET A 196 -6.02 13.93 7.01
CA MET A 196 -6.51 14.99 6.11
C MET A 196 -6.68 16.32 6.84
N THR A 197 -7.04 16.31 8.11
CA THR A 197 -7.30 17.53 8.92
C THR A 197 -6.06 18.07 9.63
N ASP A 198 -5.06 17.24 9.94
CA ASP A 198 -3.83 17.65 10.61
C ASP A 198 -2.71 17.89 9.57
N GLU A 199 -2.66 19.12 9.07
CA GLU A 199 -1.69 19.50 8.03
C GLU A 199 -0.25 19.44 8.50
N ASP A 200 0.03 19.87 9.72
CA ASP A 200 1.40 19.90 10.27
C ASP A 200 1.94 18.48 10.43
N LYS A 201 1.13 17.58 11.00
CA LYS A 201 1.47 16.17 11.10
C LYS A 201 1.70 15.55 9.74
N ARG A 202 0.82 15.84 8.77
CA ARG A 202 0.94 15.32 7.42
C ARG A 202 2.22 15.78 6.73
N LYS A 203 2.55 17.08 6.78
CA LYS A 203 3.79 17.61 6.21
C LYS A 203 5.02 16.97 6.83
N LYS A 204 5.07 16.88 8.16
CA LYS A 204 6.17 16.24 8.88
C LYS A 204 6.37 14.79 8.40
N LEU A 205 5.31 13.98 8.42
CA LEU A 205 5.38 12.58 8.02
C LEU A 205 5.72 12.41 6.53
N SER A 206 5.29 13.34 5.67
CA SER A 206 5.65 13.33 4.23
C SER A 206 7.16 13.50 4.02
N VAL A 207 7.78 14.46 4.70
CA VAL A 207 9.22 14.69 4.63
C VAL A 207 10.00 13.51 5.21
N GLU A 208 9.58 13.01 6.38
CA GLU A 208 10.21 11.84 7.01
C GLU A 208 10.09 10.58 6.13
N GLY A 209 8.94 10.34 5.51
CA GLY A 209 8.71 9.23 4.60
C GLY A 209 9.54 9.31 3.33
N HIS A 210 9.63 10.50 2.74
CA HIS A 210 10.49 10.77 1.57
C HIS A 210 11.97 10.52 1.88
N SER A 211 12.44 10.99 3.05
CA SER A 211 13.82 10.82 3.47
C SER A 211 14.18 9.36 3.82
N TYR A 212 13.20 8.52 4.08
CA TYR A 212 13.41 7.11 4.40
C TYR A 212 13.75 6.27 3.17
N VAL A 213 13.27 6.63 2.00
CA VAL A 213 13.37 5.83 0.75
C VAL A 213 14.63 6.21 -0.01
#